data_9f2e01c2cc4e8f44f1cefc99e8884aa5
#
_entry.id   9f2e01c2cc4e8f44f1cefc99e8884aa5
#
_cell.length_a   1.000
_cell.length_b   1.000
_cell.length_c   1.000
_cell.angle_alpha   90.00
_cell.angle_beta   90.00
_cell.angle_gamma   90.00
#
_symmetry.space_group_name_H-M   'P 1'
#
loop_
_entity.id
_entity.type
_entity.pdbx_description
1 polymer ?
#
loop_
_entity_poly.entity_id
_entity_poly.type
_entity_poly.pdbx_seq_one_letter_code
_entity_poly.pdbx_strand_id
1 'polypeptide(L)'
;KLNQWFFNITKFSNELLENLDTLKEWPNKVKVMQKNWIGKSFGCEIDFKIENFKEVNKIKCFTTRPDTLFGMSFLALSIDHPIAKYYKDDKDFIKFKKECSTTGTTEEAIANADKLGFKTKLIAINPLDNKIKVPVYFANFVLMDYGLGAVFGCPAHDQRDLDFALKYDLKINTVVRPESENENFT
;
A
#
# COMPACT_ATOMS: atom_id res chain seq x y z
N LYS A 1 7.50 4.30 23.80
CA LYS A 1 6.81 5.46 23.20
C LYS A 1 7.22 6.68 24.00
N LEU A 2 7.72 7.72 23.30
CA LEU A 2 8.04 9.01 23.90
C LEU A 2 6.89 9.98 23.62
N ASN A 3 6.46 10.72 24.63
CA ASN A 3 5.52 11.82 24.46
C ASN A 3 6.30 13.07 24.05
N GLN A 4 6.01 13.60 22.86
CA GLN A 4 6.67 14.81 22.35
C GLN A 4 5.69 15.61 21.48
N TRP A 5 6.05 16.87 21.25
CA TRP A 5 5.27 17.75 20.39
C TRP A 5 5.59 17.50 18.92
N PHE A 6 4.55 17.45 18.09
CA PHE A 6 4.64 17.39 16.65
C PHE A 6 3.79 18.47 16.00
N PHE A 7 4.28 19.07 14.94
CA PHE A 7 3.47 19.90 14.08
C PHE A 7 2.54 19.02 13.23
N ASN A 8 1.24 19.28 13.23
CA ASN A 8 0.29 18.62 12.35
C ASN A 8 0.35 19.24 10.94
N ILE A 9 1.52 19.16 10.30
CA ILE A 9 1.81 19.84 9.03
C ILE A 9 0.95 19.32 7.88
N THR A 10 0.59 18.05 7.89
CA THR A 10 -0.23 17.42 6.85
C THR A 10 -1.61 18.04 6.72
N LYS A 11 -2.16 18.58 7.82
CA LYS A 11 -3.42 19.33 7.80
C LYS A 11 -3.37 20.57 6.89
N PHE A 12 -2.19 21.13 6.70
CA PHE A 12 -1.97 22.35 5.93
C PHE A 12 -1.41 22.10 4.52
N SER A 13 -1.30 20.84 4.08
CA SER A 13 -0.64 20.48 2.81
C SER A 13 -1.23 21.20 1.60
N ASN A 14 -2.56 21.29 1.48
CA ASN A 14 -3.20 21.99 0.37
C ASN A 14 -2.92 23.50 0.43
N GLU A 15 -3.08 24.11 1.61
CA GLU A 15 -2.82 25.54 1.82
C GLU A 15 -1.35 25.90 1.56
N LEU A 16 -0.41 25.07 2.01
CA LEU A 16 1.02 25.25 1.73
C LEU A 16 1.30 25.17 0.23
N LEU A 17 0.71 24.22 -0.48
CA LEU A 17 0.89 24.06 -1.91
C LEU A 17 0.34 25.26 -2.70
N GLU A 18 -0.87 25.72 -2.38
CA GLU A 18 -1.51 26.86 -3.04
C GLU A 18 -0.76 28.17 -2.80
N ASN A 19 -0.24 28.37 -1.58
CA ASN A 19 0.48 29.58 -1.22
C ASN A 19 1.93 29.65 -1.78
N LEU A 20 2.47 28.57 -2.34
CA LEU A 20 3.78 28.63 -3.02
C LEU A 20 3.79 29.65 -4.16
N ASP A 21 2.67 29.84 -4.85
CA ASP A 21 2.57 30.78 -5.96
C ASP A 21 2.56 32.25 -5.51
N THR A 22 2.22 32.51 -4.24
CA THR A 22 2.23 33.85 -3.65
C THR A 22 3.64 34.33 -3.26
N LEU A 23 4.60 33.41 -3.13
CA LEU A 23 5.99 33.69 -2.72
C LEU A 23 6.81 34.20 -3.90
N LYS A 24 6.54 35.46 -4.34
CA LYS A 24 7.14 36.03 -5.55
C LYS A 24 8.65 36.12 -5.52
N GLU A 25 9.23 36.38 -4.34
CA GLU A 25 10.67 36.53 -4.12
C GLU A 25 11.43 35.19 -4.03
N TRP A 26 10.70 34.08 -4.01
CA TRP A 26 11.34 32.75 -3.93
C TRP A 26 11.82 32.29 -5.32
N PRO A 27 13.07 31.76 -5.41
CA PRO A 27 13.54 31.16 -6.66
C PRO A 27 12.64 30.02 -7.14
N ASN A 28 12.37 29.97 -8.43
CA ASN A 28 11.50 28.92 -9.01
C ASN A 28 11.98 27.51 -8.67
N LYS A 29 13.30 27.28 -8.62
CA LYS A 29 13.86 25.97 -8.23
C LYS A 29 13.39 25.54 -6.85
N VAL A 30 13.36 26.47 -5.88
CA VAL A 30 12.92 26.19 -4.51
C VAL A 30 11.42 25.89 -4.46
N LYS A 31 10.59 26.65 -5.21
CA LYS A 31 9.15 26.37 -5.31
C LYS A 31 8.87 24.98 -5.89
N VAL A 32 9.59 24.59 -6.93
CA VAL A 32 9.45 23.24 -7.53
C VAL A 32 9.87 22.17 -6.53
N MET A 33 10.95 22.36 -5.79
CA MET A 33 11.37 21.41 -4.74
C MET A 33 10.30 21.26 -3.66
N GLN A 34 9.72 22.37 -3.17
CA GLN A 34 8.65 22.34 -2.18
C GLN A 34 7.38 21.65 -2.71
N LYS A 35 6.97 21.96 -3.95
CA LYS A 35 5.83 21.32 -4.62
C LYS A 35 6.01 19.81 -4.72
N ASN A 36 7.20 19.37 -5.13
CA ASN A 36 7.53 17.95 -5.23
C ASN A 36 7.57 17.27 -3.86
N TRP A 37 8.06 17.98 -2.84
CA TRP A 37 8.06 17.48 -1.46
C TRP A 37 6.66 17.31 -0.87
N ILE A 38 5.76 18.27 -1.10
CA ILE A 38 4.34 18.17 -0.70
C ILE A 38 3.67 17.00 -1.44
N GLY A 39 4.02 16.79 -2.71
CA GLY A 39 3.70 15.58 -3.46
C GLY A 39 2.21 15.32 -3.62
N LYS A 40 1.39 16.34 -3.98
CA LYS A 40 -0.04 16.14 -4.24
C LYS A 40 -0.23 15.11 -5.34
N SER A 41 -0.92 14.01 -5.01
CA SER A 41 -1.27 12.94 -5.93
C SER A 41 -2.79 12.79 -6.06
N PHE A 42 -3.22 12.21 -7.16
CA PHE A 42 -4.62 11.87 -7.42
C PHE A 42 -4.75 10.36 -7.50
N GLY A 43 -5.84 9.85 -6.96
CA GLY A 43 -6.12 8.43 -6.97
C GLY A 43 -7.58 8.16 -6.64
N CYS A 44 -7.93 6.91 -6.47
CA CYS A 44 -9.26 6.50 -6.09
C CYS A 44 -9.25 5.55 -4.90
N GLU A 45 -10.35 5.54 -4.16
CA GLU A 45 -10.64 4.55 -3.14
C GLU A 45 -11.37 3.37 -3.80
N ILE A 46 -10.96 2.17 -3.44
CA ILE A 46 -11.52 0.92 -3.95
C ILE A 46 -11.95 0.07 -2.78
N ASP A 47 -13.20 -0.40 -2.79
CA ASP A 47 -13.74 -1.35 -1.82
C ASP A 47 -13.62 -2.79 -2.35
N PHE A 48 -12.84 -3.62 -1.68
CA PHE A 48 -12.72 -5.04 -1.95
C PHE A 48 -13.66 -5.83 -1.04
N LYS A 49 -14.62 -6.55 -1.61
CA LYS A 49 -15.48 -7.47 -0.85
C LYS A 49 -14.66 -8.62 -0.28
N ILE A 50 -14.96 -9.01 0.96
CA ILE A 50 -14.38 -10.19 1.61
C ILE A 50 -15.42 -11.30 1.63
N GLU A 51 -15.05 -12.46 1.09
CA GLU A 51 -16.02 -13.55 0.85
C GLU A 51 -16.32 -14.39 2.08
N ASN A 52 -15.32 -14.68 2.88
CA ASN A 52 -15.36 -15.78 3.86
C ASN A 52 -15.22 -15.35 5.32
N PHE A 53 -15.53 -14.10 5.63
CA PHE A 53 -15.39 -13.58 7.00
C PHE A 53 -16.53 -12.61 7.31
N LYS A 54 -17.44 -12.99 8.21
CA LYS A 54 -18.68 -12.24 8.50
C LYS A 54 -18.42 -10.90 9.20
N GLU A 55 -17.39 -10.83 10.00
CA GLU A 55 -17.00 -9.67 10.80
C GLU A 55 -16.38 -8.54 9.95
N VAL A 56 -15.88 -8.89 8.75
CA VAL A 56 -15.29 -7.96 7.79
C VAL A 56 -15.89 -8.25 6.42
N ASN A 57 -16.80 -7.41 5.97
CA ASN A 57 -17.45 -7.56 4.68
C ASN A 57 -16.69 -6.87 3.52
N LYS A 58 -15.84 -5.90 3.84
CA LYS A 58 -15.03 -5.17 2.86
C LYS A 58 -13.74 -4.63 3.46
N ILE A 59 -12.74 -4.44 2.60
CA ILE A 59 -11.49 -3.73 2.87
C ILE A 59 -11.38 -2.61 1.84
N LYS A 60 -11.10 -1.40 2.31
CA LYS A 60 -10.92 -0.22 1.48
C LYS A 60 -9.44 0.03 1.27
N CYS A 61 -9.03 0.24 0.02
CA CYS A 61 -7.69 0.67 -0.37
C CYS A 61 -7.75 2.01 -1.10
N PHE A 62 -6.70 2.80 -0.99
CA PHE A 62 -6.45 3.92 -1.88
C PHE A 62 -5.35 3.55 -2.87
N THR A 63 -5.49 3.95 -4.13
CA THR A 63 -4.48 3.74 -5.16
C THR A 63 -4.36 4.93 -6.10
N THR A 64 -3.14 5.19 -6.56
CA THR A 64 -2.85 6.11 -7.66
C THR A 64 -2.75 5.40 -9.02
N ARG A 65 -2.78 4.05 -9.02
CA ARG A 65 -2.66 3.19 -10.21
C ARG A 65 -3.85 2.23 -10.35
N PRO A 66 -5.08 2.74 -10.52
CA PRO A 66 -6.26 1.88 -10.70
C PRO A 66 -6.22 1.05 -12.00
N ASP A 67 -5.42 1.46 -12.98
CA ASP A 67 -5.16 0.76 -14.24
C ASP A 67 -4.56 -0.64 -14.04
N THR A 68 -3.83 -0.87 -12.93
CA THR A 68 -3.19 -2.14 -12.63
C THR A 68 -4.09 -3.14 -11.89
N LEU A 69 -5.32 -2.77 -11.56
CA LEU A 69 -6.23 -3.57 -10.73
C LEU A 69 -6.50 -4.98 -11.26
N PHE A 70 -6.51 -5.17 -12.58
CA PHE A 70 -6.69 -6.49 -13.19
C PHE A 70 -5.50 -7.43 -13.00
N GLY A 71 -4.31 -6.87 -12.69
CA GLY A 71 -3.10 -7.62 -12.39
C GLY A 71 -2.90 -7.94 -10.91
N MET A 72 -3.89 -7.65 -10.07
CA MET A 72 -3.77 -7.89 -8.63
C MET A 72 -3.58 -9.37 -8.32
N SER A 73 -2.66 -9.67 -7.40
CA SER A 73 -2.35 -11.03 -6.97
C SER A 73 -2.60 -11.26 -5.48
N PHE A 74 -2.64 -10.21 -4.70
CA PHE A 74 -2.94 -10.23 -3.27
C PHE A 74 -3.47 -8.89 -2.79
N LEU A 75 -4.03 -8.88 -1.59
CA LEU A 75 -4.32 -7.68 -0.82
C LEU A 75 -3.42 -7.68 0.41
N ALA A 76 -2.73 -6.58 0.70
CA ALA A 76 -1.87 -6.47 1.86
C ALA A 76 -2.38 -5.42 2.84
N LEU A 77 -2.34 -5.75 4.12
CA LEU A 77 -2.74 -4.91 5.24
C LEU A 77 -1.54 -4.55 6.09
N SER A 78 -1.55 -3.36 6.64
CA SER A 78 -0.63 -3.00 7.71
C SER A 78 -0.81 -3.94 8.91
N ILE A 79 0.29 -4.24 9.60
CA ILE A 79 0.27 -5.01 10.85
C ILE A 79 -0.57 -4.35 11.97
N ASP A 80 -0.81 -3.05 11.85
CA ASP A 80 -1.62 -2.26 12.79
C ASP A 80 -3.02 -1.94 12.26
N HIS A 81 -3.40 -2.50 11.10
CA HIS A 81 -4.75 -2.33 10.54
C HIS A 81 -5.82 -2.84 11.54
N PRO A 82 -7.01 -2.20 11.64
CA PRO A 82 -8.07 -2.58 12.58
C PRO A 82 -8.50 -4.05 12.52
N ILE A 83 -8.31 -4.72 11.39
CA ILE A 83 -8.58 -6.16 11.21
C ILE A 83 -7.63 -7.02 12.06
N ALA A 84 -6.45 -6.53 12.45
CA ALA A 84 -5.50 -7.24 13.29
C ALA A 84 -6.09 -7.67 14.65
N LYS A 85 -7.13 -6.98 15.13
CA LYS A 85 -7.86 -7.35 16.36
C LYS A 85 -8.43 -8.77 16.34
N TYR A 86 -8.78 -9.28 15.16
CA TYR A 86 -9.33 -10.64 15.01
C TYR A 86 -8.25 -11.74 15.04
N TYR A 87 -6.98 -11.35 15.00
CA TYR A 87 -5.81 -12.24 15.03
C TYR A 87 -4.98 -12.07 16.31
N LYS A 88 -5.47 -11.28 17.29
CA LYS A 88 -4.73 -10.97 18.55
C LYS A 88 -4.33 -12.21 19.36
N ASP A 89 -5.11 -13.29 19.25
CA ASP A 89 -4.89 -14.55 20.00
C ASP A 89 -4.21 -15.63 19.12
N ASP A 90 -3.92 -15.33 17.86
CA ASP A 90 -3.22 -16.22 16.94
C ASP A 90 -1.71 -16.17 17.21
N LYS A 91 -1.14 -17.30 17.59
CA LYS A 91 0.28 -17.40 18.00
C LYS A 91 1.24 -17.07 16.87
N ASP A 92 0.91 -17.45 15.64
CA ASP A 92 1.74 -17.20 14.46
C ASP A 92 1.67 -15.72 14.07
N PHE A 93 0.51 -15.09 14.19
CA PHE A 93 0.38 -13.65 13.99
C PHE A 93 1.15 -12.84 15.04
N ILE A 94 1.09 -13.25 16.33
CA ILE A 94 1.84 -12.59 17.40
C ILE A 94 3.35 -12.67 17.13
N LYS A 95 3.84 -13.85 16.72
CA LYS A 95 5.25 -14.05 16.36
C LYS A 95 5.63 -13.15 15.18
N PHE A 96 4.81 -13.14 14.10
CA PHE A 96 5.00 -12.30 12.94
C PHE A 96 5.04 -10.80 13.30
N LYS A 97 4.10 -10.34 14.12
CA LYS A 97 4.06 -8.93 14.56
C LYS A 97 5.31 -8.55 15.37
N LYS A 98 5.82 -9.47 16.20
CA LYS A 98 7.07 -9.25 16.94
C LYS A 98 8.28 -9.17 16.00
N GLU A 99 8.35 -10.03 14.99
CA GLU A 99 9.40 -10.02 13.98
C GLU A 99 9.41 -8.69 13.21
N CYS A 100 8.24 -8.23 12.76
CA CYS A 100 8.10 -6.94 12.09
C CYS A 100 8.49 -5.75 12.98
N SER A 101 8.31 -5.84 14.29
CA SER A 101 8.65 -4.75 15.21
C SER A 101 10.16 -4.52 15.37
N THR A 102 10.99 -5.45 14.93
CA THR A 102 12.46 -5.31 14.93
C THR A 102 12.98 -4.65 13.65
N THR A 103 12.15 -4.55 12.62
CA THR A 103 12.47 -3.84 11.38
C THR A 103 12.32 -2.33 11.62
N GLY A 104 13.25 -1.53 11.09
CA GLY A 104 13.16 -0.06 11.20
C GLY A 104 11.86 0.47 10.58
N THR A 105 11.38 1.61 11.11
CA THR A 105 10.12 2.24 10.67
C THR A 105 10.32 3.32 9.60
N THR A 106 11.55 3.57 9.14
CA THR A 106 11.84 4.51 8.06
C THR A 106 11.52 3.87 6.71
N GLU A 107 11.10 4.68 5.72
CA GLU A 107 10.82 4.19 4.36
C GLU A 107 12.03 3.46 3.75
N GLU A 108 13.24 3.96 3.98
CA GLU A 108 14.48 3.34 3.51
C GLU A 108 14.72 1.97 4.17
N ALA A 109 14.52 1.85 5.49
CA ALA A 109 14.65 0.59 6.19
C ALA A 109 13.62 -0.44 5.70
N ILE A 110 12.38 -0.01 5.44
CA ILE A 110 11.30 -0.84 4.91
C ILE A 110 11.59 -1.27 3.47
N ALA A 111 12.15 -0.37 2.64
CA ALA A 111 12.51 -0.67 1.25
C ALA A 111 13.58 -1.76 1.16
N ASN A 112 14.58 -1.72 2.04
CA ASN A 112 15.72 -2.64 2.06
C ASN A 112 15.47 -3.93 2.88
N ALA A 113 14.42 -3.97 3.69
CA ALA A 113 14.09 -5.14 4.49
C ALA A 113 13.45 -6.26 3.66
N ASP A 114 13.66 -7.49 4.09
CA ASP A 114 12.93 -8.65 3.57
C ASP A 114 11.42 -8.42 3.64
N LYS A 115 10.71 -8.73 2.56
CA LYS A 115 9.26 -8.62 2.52
C LYS A 115 8.66 -9.79 3.29
N LEU A 116 8.08 -9.48 4.46
CA LEU A 116 7.46 -10.45 5.35
C LEU A 116 5.94 -10.31 5.29
N GLY A 117 5.25 -11.45 5.30
CA GLY A 117 3.79 -11.49 5.28
C GLY A 117 3.23 -12.62 6.12
N PHE A 118 2.11 -12.35 6.77
CA PHE A 118 1.27 -13.34 7.44
C PHE A 118 0.00 -13.55 6.61
N LYS A 119 -0.18 -14.75 6.08
CA LYS A 119 -1.37 -15.10 5.29
C LYS A 119 -2.58 -15.22 6.20
N THR A 120 -3.59 -14.43 5.94
CA THR A 120 -4.85 -14.49 6.68
C THR A 120 -5.79 -15.57 6.12
N LYS A 121 -6.96 -15.74 6.77
CA LYS A 121 -8.05 -16.58 6.24
C LYS A 121 -8.96 -15.81 5.27
N LEU A 122 -8.70 -14.53 5.06
CA LEU A 122 -9.54 -13.65 4.23
C LEU A 122 -9.25 -13.86 2.75
N ILE A 123 -10.31 -13.79 1.95
CA ILE A 123 -10.25 -13.79 0.48
C ILE A 123 -10.92 -12.51 -0.01
N ALA A 124 -10.16 -11.69 -0.74
CA ALA A 124 -10.65 -10.48 -1.37
C ALA A 124 -11.09 -10.74 -2.81
N ILE A 125 -12.18 -10.10 -3.21
CA ILE A 125 -12.76 -10.21 -4.55
C ILE A 125 -12.45 -8.94 -5.31
N ASN A 126 -11.93 -9.06 -6.53
CA ASN A 126 -11.71 -7.92 -7.41
C ASN A 126 -13.07 -7.25 -7.73
N PRO A 127 -13.21 -5.94 -7.52
CA PRO A 127 -14.49 -5.25 -7.71
C PRO A 127 -14.92 -5.15 -9.18
N LEU A 128 -14.00 -5.29 -10.13
CA LEU A 128 -14.28 -5.25 -11.57
C LEU A 128 -14.52 -6.64 -12.19
N ASP A 129 -13.97 -7.69 -11.56
CA ASP A 129 -14.17 -9.08 -11.99
C ASP A 129 -14.28 -10.01 -10.79
N ASN A 130 -15.50 -10.42 -10.47
CA ASN A 130 -15.80 -11.32 -9.34
C ASN A 130 -15.16 -12.73 -9.45
N LYS A 131 -14.60 -13.08 -10.62
CA LYS A 131 -13.86 -14.34 -10.80
C LYS A 131 -12.45 -14.24 -10.24
N ILE A 132 -11.90 -13.04 -10.14
CA ILE A 132 -10.57 -12.79 -9.60
C ILE A 132 -10.69 -12.71 -8.08
N LYS A 133 -10.17 -13.73 -7.41
CA LYS A 133 -10.13 -13.85 -5.95
C LYS A 133 -8.68 -13.98 -5.51
N VAL A 134 -8.29 -13.19 -4.53
CA VAL A 134 -6.91 -13.13 -4.07
C VAL A 134 -6.81 -13.28 -2.55
N PRO A 135 -5.71 -13.85 -2.04
CA PRO A 135 -5.46 -13.93 -0.61
C PRO A 135 -5.20 -12.55 -0.01
N VAL A 136 -5.53 -12.40 1.26
CA VAL A 136 -5.21 -11.21 2.06
C VAL A 136 -4.08 -11.55 3.04
N TYR A 137 -3.07 -10.68 3.09
CA TYR A 137 -1.92 -10.79 3.97
C TYR A 137 -1.82 -9.59 4.91
N PHE A 138 -1.28 -9.78 6.10
CA PHE A 138 -0.60 -8.68 6.79
C PHE A 138 0.84 -8.63 6.29
N ALA A 139 1.36 -7.45 5.99
CA ALA A 139 2.70 -7.29 5.43
C ALA A 139 3.47 -6.16 6.11
N ASN A 140 4.78 -6.38 6.31
CA ASN A 140 5.64 -5.43 7.02
C ASN A 140 5.92 -4.13 6.24
N PHE A 141 5.66 -4.10 4.94
CA PHE A 141 5.91 -2.95 4.07
C PHE A 141 4.68 -2.06 3.84
N VAL A 142 3.53 -2.40 4.44
CA VAL A 142 2.30 -1.59 4.36
C VAL A 142 2.18 -0.74 5.62
N LEU A 143 2.18 0.59 5.45
CA LEU A 143 2.07 1.55 6.55
C LEU A 143 0.62 2.00 6.75
N MET A 144 0.22 2.27 8.01
CA MET A 144 -1.12 2.77 8.33
C MET A 144 -1.39 4.17 7.77
N ASP A 145 -0.34 4.99 7.70
CA ASP A 145 -0.45 6.39 7.23
C ASP A 145 -0.48 6.50 5.70
N TYR A 146 -0.36 5.37 4.99
CA TYR A 146 -0.41 5.32 3.54
C TYR A 146 -1.56 4.41 3.07
N GLY A 147 -2.38 4.92 2.16
CA GLY A 147 -3.40 4.12 1.48
C GLY A 147 -4.45 3.49 2.40
N LEU A 148 -4.78 4.11 3.53
CA LEU A 148 -5.73 3.58 4.53
C LEU A 148 -5.22 2.31 5.25
N GLY A 149 -3.92 2.04 5.21
CA GLY A 149 -3.32 0.86 5.79
C GLY A 149 -3.62 -0.43 5.02
N ALA A 150 -4.07 -0.32 3.78
CA ALA A 150 -4.36 -1.44 2.89
C ALA A 150 -3.97 -1.11 1.44
N VAL A 151 -3.32 -2.05 0.77
CA VAL A 151 -2.93 -1.91 -0.65
C VAL A 151 -3.25 -3.21 -1.39
N PHE A 152 -3.60 -3.12 -2.67
CA PHE A 152 -3.61 -4.31 -3.53
C PHE A 152 -2.24 -4.44 -4.21
N GLY A 153 -1.70 -5.65 -4.22
CA GLY A 153 -0.41 -5.95 -4.82
C GLY A 153 -0.54 -6.31 -6.28
N CYS A 154 0.26 -5.63 -7.13
CA CYS A 154 0.35 -5.90 -8.55
C CYS A 154 1.81 -6.16 -8.96
N PRO A 155 2.29 -7.41 -8.82
CA PRO A 155 3.71 -7.77 -8.95
C PRO A 155 4.37 -7.41 -10.28
N ALA A 156 3.60 -7.37 -11.37
CA ALA A 156 4.15 -6.99 -12.68
C ALA A 156 4.45 -5.49 -12.82
N HIS A 157 4.01 -4.65 -11.86
CA HIS A 157 4.05 -3.19 -11.97
C HIS A 157 4.60 -2.47 -10.73
N ASP A 158 5.01 -3.21 -9.69
CA ASP A 158 5.65 -2.68 -8.48
C ASP A 158 6.71 -3.68 -7.98
N GLN A 159 7.94 -3.21 -7.76
CA GLN A 159 9.05 -4.06 -7.35
C GLN A 159 8.84 -4.68 -5.96
N ARG A 160 8.23 -3.97 -5.02
CA ARG A 160 7.95 -4.50 -3.67
C ARG A 160 6.94 -5.62 -3.72
N ASP A 161 5.93 -5.47 -4.57
CA ASP A 161 4.91 -6.48 -4.80
C ASP A 161 5.50 -7.71 -5.52
N LEU A 162 6.45 -7.49 -6.45
CA LEU A 162 7.16 -8.57 -7.13
C LEU A 162 7.99 -9.40 -6.15
N ASP A 163 8.81 -8.75 -5.32
CA ASP A 163 9.63 -9.43 -4.32
C ASP A 163 8.76 -10.27 -3.36
N PHE A 164 7.61 -9.70 -2.96
CA PHE A 164 6.65 -10.39 -2.12
C PHE A 164 6.01 -11.58 -2.86
N ALA A 165 5.57 -11.38 -4.08
CA ALA A 165 4.92 -12.42 -4.88
C ALA A 165 5.85 -13.61 -5.16
N LEU A 166 7.12 -13.34 -5.48
CA LEU A 166 8.14 -14.38 -5.67
C LEU A 166 8.36 -15.17 -4.37
N LYS A 167 8.41 -14.51 -3.22
CA LYS A 167 8.61 -15.15 -1.92
C LYS A 167 7.44 -16.06 -1.51
N TYR A 168 6.20 -15.67 -1.85
CA TYR A 168 4.99 -16.38 -1.44
C TYR A 168 4.32 -17.17 -2.58
N ASP A 169 5.01 -17.35 -3.70
CA ASP A 169 4.54 -18.10 -4.88
C ASP A 169 3.16 -17.61 -5.37
N LEU A 170 3.04 -16.30 -5.53
CA LEU A 170 1.82 -15.66 -6.02
C LEU A 170 1.90 -15.40 -7.52
N LYS A 171 0.74 -15.31 -8.18
CA LYS A 171 0.67 -15.05 -9.62
C LYS A 171 1.25 -13.68 -9.98
N ILE A 172 1.91 -13.60 -11.13
CA ILE A 172 2.40 -12.37 -11.71
C ILE A 172 1.71 -12.19 -13.06
N ASN A 173 0.82 -11.17 -13.15
CA ASN A 173 0.04 -10.92 -14.36
C ASN A 173 0.36 -9.52 -14.87
N THR A 174 0.93 -9.41 -16.07
CA THR A 174 1.15 -8.14 -16.76
C THR A 174 -0.15 -7.65 -17.39
N VAL A 175 -0.59 -6.43 -17.04
CA VAL A 175 -1.85 -5.84 -17.51
C VAL A 175 -1.68 -4.49 -18.17
N VAL A 176 -0.52 -3.85 -17.99
CA VAL A 176 -0.14 -2.60 -18.64
C VAL A 176 1.19 -2.82 -19.35
N ARG A 177 1.26 -2.46 -20.64
CA ARG A 177 2.48 -2.56 -21.44
C ARG A 177 2.63 -1.33 -22.35
N PRO A 178 3.84 -0.99 -22.81
CA PRO A 178 4.04 0.03 -23.84
C PRO A 178 3.36 -0.37 -25.15
N GLU A 179 2.81 0.61 -25.89
CA GLU A 179 2.18 0.36 -27.19
C GLU A 179 3.13 -0.22 -28.25
N SER A 180 4.45 0.02 -28.11
CA SER A 180 5.48 -0.38 -29.05
C SER A 180 5.96 -1.83 -28.90
N GLU A 181 5.52 -2.56 -27.89
CA GLU A 181 5.98 -3.92 -27.64
C GLU A 181 5.00 -4.97 -28.19
N ASN A 182 5.52 -5.83 -29.07
CA ASN A 182 4.81 -6.99 -29.61
C ASN A 182 4.43 -8.00 -28.51
N GLU A 183 3.49 -8.90 -28.82
CA GLU A 183 2.77 -9.83 -27.93
C GLU A 183 3.60 -10.78 -27.04
N ASN A 184 4.93 -10.73 -27.07
CA ASN A 184 5.84 -11.67 -26.38
C ASN A 184 6.47 -11.11 -25.10
N PHE A 185 5.84 -10.12 -24.46
CA PHE A 185 6.31 -9.64 -23.17
C PHE A 185 5.75 -10.55 -22.06
N THR A 186 6.55 -11.51 -21.64
CA THR A 186 6.32 -12.36 -20.45
C THR A 186 7.31 -12.02 -19.35
#